data_dc40cbc39a8fd4f4e68f3d4290a718f8
#
_entry.id   dc40cbc39a8fd4f4e68f3d4290a718f8
#
_cell.length_a   1.000
_cell.length_b   1.000
_cell.length_c   1.000
_cell.angle_alpha   90.00
_cell.angle_beta   90.00
_cell.angle_gamma   90.00
#
_symmetry.space_group_name_H-M   'P 1'
#
loop_
_entity.id
_entity.type
_entity.pdbx_description
1 polymer ?
#
loop_
_entity_poly.entity_id
_entity_poly.type
_entity_poly.pdbx_seq_one_letter_code
_entity_poly.pdbx_strand_id
1 'polypeptide(L)'
;MRPNHVDSPSERGIALIVVLLLMAVLSGLATGFAMNGRVESSMAQNETYYAGARAAAEAGINRATAVVRLAPNDVNLLSGEDGVAGNADDGDLGFLMTGAAPWDLDASGQYSYNIEVLDDDDSELYNGVDLGDAQLTAMGGEGAGAAGAKVPDPSVDHNTRLILRATGFGPQNTIVRVSRVLLTTIIPIPGTTVNPAILVDGDVAVTGNIRLLTQLPCPACYGSIHSNGDLVLDGNAAVVEGDATASGDFTANQNFEAEGKQGGGYSSVNVPEVTTDDYADIAQYILNDNGTITYANGLPCAVGCPANTGAWTFSDPDGLLGPQMGTWTISGNTAPAGSFYVEGKVSISGSPKGPGNSAIKMSLIAEGSISITGSPKFAPNNVNNPEAIMFVTDGDLFLGGTTDLDDPTQIEGQIFVREQIHTQGNPEFQGRIIVQNDANDFNDVTENSIGGTPTITYNGTLPNYVIPPTTEYTYNVTGWIEQ
;
A
#
# COMPACT_ATOMS: atom_id res chain seq x y z
N MET A 1 -45.02 -39.42 -103.83
CA MET A 1 -45.44 -40.15 -102.61
C MET A 1 -44.75 -39.49 -101.37
N ARG A 2 -45.49 -38.77 -100.54
CA ARG A 2 -45.03 -38.23 -99.26
C ARG A 2 -45.33 -39.22 -98.17
N PRO A 3 -44.37 -39.58 -97.33
CA PRO A 3 -44.68 -40.40 -96.17
C PRO A 3 -45.43 -39.54 -95.13
N ASN A 4 -46.57 -40.00 -94.68
CA ASN A 4 -47.33 -39.44 -93.54
C ASN A 4 -46.51 -39.73 -92.25
N HIS A 5 -45.99 -38.70 -91.63
CA HIS A 5 -45.54 -38.78 -90.29
C HIS A 5 -46.71 -38.82 -89.36
N VAL A 6 -47.02 -39.99 -88.79
CA VAL A 6 -48.01 -40.15 -87.74
C VAL A 6 -47.31 -39.71 -86.46
N ASP A 7 -47.54 -38.46 -86.05
CA ASP A 7 -47.18 -38.01 -84.73
C ASP A 7 -47.90 -38.79 -83.65
N SER A 8 -47.26 -39.65 -82.93
CA SER A 8 -47.87 -40.41 -81.84
C SER A 8 -48.11 -39.48 -80.64
N PRO A 9 -49.39 -39.35 -80.14
CA PRO A 9 -49.68 -38.42 -79.07
C PRO A 9 -49.14 -38.87 -77.69
N SER A 10 -48.58 -40.07 -77.57
CA SER A 10 -48.05 -40.61 -76.33
C SER A 10 -46.65 -40.01 -75.94
N GLU A 11 -45.88 -39.53 -76.86
CA GLU A 11 -44.52 -39.02 -76.54
C GLU A 11 -44.53 -37.63 -75.91
N ARG A 12 -45.54 -36.80 -76.16
CA ARG A 12 -45.69 -35.48 -75.55
C ARG A 12 -46.05 -35.52 -74.13
N GLY A 13 -46.77 -36.50 -73.63
CA GLY A 13 -47.18 -36.73 -72.23
C GLY A 13 -45.97 -37.14 -71.37
N ILE A 14 -45.13 -38.02 -71.90
CA ILE A 14 -43.93 -38.52 -71.19
C ILE A 14 -42.88 -37.41 -71.03
N ALA A 15 -42.66 -36.60 -72.07
CA ALA A 15 -41.71 -35.47 -71.97
C ALA A 15 -42.15 -34.45 -70.90
N LEU A 16 -43.45 -34.15 -70.77
CA LEU A 16 -43.97 -33.25 -69.72
C LEU A 16 -43.77 -33.83 -68.31
N ILE A 17 -44.00 -35.10 -68.08
CA ILE A 17 -43.76 -35.77 -66.78
C ILE A 17 -42.28 -35.74 -66.41
N VAL A 18 -41.37 -36.04 -67.35
CA VAL A 18 -39.95 -36.01 -67.13
C VAL A 18 -39.47 -34.58 -66.78
N VAL A 19 -39.96 -33.57 -67.49
CA VAL A 19 -39.61 -32.16 -67.18
C VAL A 19 -40.12 -31.74 -65.79
N LEU A 20 -41.34 -32.12 -65.39
CA LEU A 20 -41.89 -31.85 -64.08
C LEU A 20 -41.09 -32.55 -62.97
N LEU A 21 -40.70 -33.80 -63.21
CA LEU A 21 -39.94 -34.59 -62.29
C LEU A 21 -38.54 -33.99 -62.15
N LEU A 22 -37.93 -33.56 -63.21
CA LEU A 22 -36.61 -32.90 -63.23
C LEU A 22 -36.68 -31.55 -62.51
N MET A 23 -37.75 -30.75 -62.76
CA MET A 23 -37.98 -29.50 -62.04
C MET A 23 -38.17 -29.73 -60.53
N ALA A 24 -38.91 -30.79 -60.13
CA ALA A 24 -39.08 -31.12 -58.73
C ALA A 24 -37.76 -31.51 -58.05
N VAL A 25 -36.93 -32.32 -58.70
CA VAL A 25 -35.62 -32.70 -58.24
C VAL A 25 -34.68 -31.48 -58.14
N LEU A 26 -34.63 -30.65 -59.17
CA LEU A 26 -33.82 -29.43 -59.16
C LEU A 26 -34.28 -28.45 -58.07
N SER A 27 -35.61 -28.28 -57.88
CA SER A 27 -36.14 -27.44 -56.80
C SER A 27 -35.77 -27.99 -55.41
N GLY A 28 -35.83 -29.31 -55.22
CA GLY A 28 -35.39 -29.98 -54.00
C GLY A 28 -33.91 -29.77 -53.73
N LEU A 29 -33.06 -29.94 -54.73
CA LEU A 29 -31.61 -29.67 -54.62
C LEU A 29 -31.32 -28.18 -54.31
N ALA A 30 -31.99 -27.26 -55.02
CA ALA A 30 -31.81 -25.82 -54.79
C ALA A 30 -32.19 -25.43 -53.33
N THR A 31 -33.29 -25.99 -52.86
CA THR A 31 -33.73 -25.76 -51.45
C THR A 31 -32.72 -26.35 -50.46
N GLY A 32 -32.19 -27.54 -50.73
CA GLY A 32 -31.15 -28.16 -49.90
C GLY A 32 -29.88 -27.33 -49.84
N PHE A 33 -29.40 -26.83 -50.99
CA PHE A 33 -28.24 -25.93 -51.01
C PHE A 33 -28.47 -24.60 -50.33
N ALA A 34 -29.70 -24.03 -50.45
CA ALA A 34 -30.05 -22.79 -49.76
C ALA A 34 -30.09 -22.98 -48.24
N MET A 35 -30.59 -24.13 -47.78
CA MET A 35 -30.59 -24.48 -46.33
C MET A 35 -29.16 -24.67 -45.82
N ASN A 36 -28.32 -25.43 -46.50
CA ASN A 36 -26.91 -25.62 -46.11
C ASN A 36 -26.15 -24.29 -46.10
N GLY A 37 -26.32 -23.43 -47.07
CA GLY A 37 -25.70 -22.11 -47.08
C GLY A 37 -26.13 -21.21 -45.93
N ARG A 38 -27.39 -21.31 -45.47
CA ARG A 38 -27.84 -20.61 -44.25
C ARG A 38 -27.21 -21.18 -43.01
N VAL A 39 -27.10 -22.51 -42.90
CA VAL A 39 -26.45 -23.17 -41.75
C VAL A 39 -24.98 -22.79 -41.69
N GLU A 40 -24.25 -22.87 -42.82
CA GLU A 40 -22.85 -22.47 -42.88
C GLU A 40 -22.63 -21.00 -42.49
N SER A 41 -23.51 -20.10 -43.00
CA SER A 41 -23.48 -18.68 -42.62
C SER A 41 -23.72 -18.46 -41.13
N SER A 42 -24.69 -19.19 -40.53
CA SER A 42 -24.94 -19.08 -39.09
C SER A 42 -23.83 -19.66 -38.26
N MET A 43 -23.18 -20.73 -38.70
CA MET A 43 -22.00 -21.31 -38.04
C MET A 43 -20.83 -20.33 -38.07
N ALA A 44 -20.51 -19.76 -39.23
CA ALA A 44 -19.44 -18.77 -39.36
C ALA A 44 -19.69 -17.51 -38.54
N GLN A 45 -20.97 -17.09 -38.42
CA GLN A 45 -21.33 -15.96 -37.55
C GLN A 45 -21.15 -16.30 -36.07
N ASN A 46 -21.56 -17.49 -35.66
CA ASN A 46 -21.38 -17.94 -34.26
C ASN A 46 -19.88 -18.07 -33.91
N GLU A 47 -19.06 -18.60 -34.81
CA GLU A 47 -17.61 -18.66 -34.63
C GLU A 47 -16.98 -17.26 -34.49
N THR A 48 -17.47 -16.29 -35.28
CA THR A 48 -17.02 -14.89 -35.16
C THR A 48 -17.40 -14.30 -33.81
N TYR A 49 -18.62 -14.54 -33.34
CA TYR A 49 -19.06 -14.05 -32.03
C TYR A 49 -18.31 -14.70 -30.88
N TYR A 50 -18.05 -16.01 -30.98
CA TYR A 50 -17.25 -16.73 -30.00
C TYR A 50 -15.81 -16.19 -29.97
N ALA A 51 -15.17 -16.03 -31.12
CA ALA A 51 -13.82 -15.48 -31.19
C ALA A 51 -13.72 -14.06 -30.61
N GLY A 52 -14.74 -13.21 -30.86
CA GLY A 52 -14.81 -11.86 -30.30
C GLY A 52 -15.01 -11.86 -28.79
N ALA A 53 -15.92 -12.68 -28.26
CA ALA A 53 -16.13 -12.82 -26.82
C ALA A 53 -14.90 -13.38 -26.11
N ARG A 54 -14.20 -14.34 -26.75
CA ARG A 54 -12.93 -14.86 -26.26
C ARG A 54 -11.87 -13.76 -26.19
N ALA A 55 -11.73 -12.97 -27.25
CA ALA A 55 -10.76 -11.85 -27.26
C ALA A 55 -11.07 -10.82 -26.16
N ALA A 56 -12.37 -10.58 -25.88
CA ALA A 56 -12.77 -9.72 -24.77
C ALA A 56 -12.35 -10.30 -23.42
N ALA A 57 -12.61 -11.59 -23.19
CA ALA A 57 -12.17 -12.26 -21.94
C ALA A 57 -10.64 -12.26 -21.80
N GLU A 58 -9.89 -12.54 -22.88
CA GLU A 58 -8.41 -12.49 -22.87
C GLU A 58 -7.88 -11.08 -22.61
N ALA A 59 -8.51 -10.05 -23.16
CA ALA A 59 -8.16 -8.65 -22.88
C ALA A 59 -8.44 -8.30 -21.41
N GLY A 60 -9.59 -8.74 -20.88
CA GLY A 60 -9.95 -8.56 -19.48
C GLY A 60 -8.92 -9.18 -18.55
N ILE A 61 -8.57 -10.45 -18.73
CA ILE A 61 -7.61 -11.15 -17.89
C ILE A 61 -6.20 -10.53 -17.95
N ASN A 62 -5.79 -10.03 -19.12
CA ASN A 62 -4.50 -9.35 -19.26
C ASN A 62 -4.49 -8.01 -18.52
N ARG A 63 -5.60 -7.24 -18.61
CA ARG A 63 -5.76 -5.98 -17.89
C ARG A 63 -5.78 -6.23 -16.38
N ALA A 64 -6.58 -7.20 -15.92
CA ALA A 64 -6.63 -7.58 -14.51
C ALA A 64 -5.25 -7.98 -13.97
N THR A 65 -4.52 -8.83 -14.69
CA THR A 65 -3.17 -9.25 -14.30
C THR A 65 -2.22 -8.04 -14.18
N ALA A 66 -2.33 -7.04 -15.06
CA ALA A 66 -1.52 -5.84 -15.00
C ALA A 66 -1.89 -4.97 -13.79
N VAL A 67 -3.18 -4.80 -13.51
CA VAL A 67 -3.68 -4.01 -12.38
C VAL A 67 -3.30 -4.66 -11.05
N VAL A 68 -3.51 -5.96 -10.89
CA VAL A 68 -3.15 -6.70 -9.67
C VAL A 68 -1.65 -6.61 -9.36
N ARG A 69 -0.79 -6.64 -10.40
CA ARG A 69 0.66 -6.46 -10.20
C ARG A 69 1.07 -5.06 -9.73
N LEU A 70 0.24 -4.07 -9.95
CA LEU A 70 0.44 -2.68 -9.54
C LEU A 70 -0.36 -2.34 -8.28
N ALA A 71 -1.18 -3.28 -7.78
CA ALA A 71 -1.98 -3.07 -6.58
C ALA A 71 -1.06 -2.87 -5.36
N PRO A 72 -1.45 -2.00 -4.42
CA PRO A 72 -0.77 -1.88 -3.14
C PRO A 72 -0.67 -3.23 -2.43
N ASN A 73 0.41 -3.43 -1.68
CA ASN A 73 0.70 -4.72 -1.03
C ASN A 73 -0.28 -5.11 0.09
N ASP A 74 -1.04 -4.15 0.58
CA ASP A 74 -2.04 -4.29 1.66
C ASP A 74 -3.48 -4.54 1.14
N VAL A 75 -3.68 -4.48 -0.18
CA VAL A 75 -5.01 -4.68 -0.76
C VAL A 75 -5.38 -6.17 -0.74
N ASN A 76 -6.39 -6.51 0.05
CA ASN A 76 -7.00 -7.82 -0.02
C ASN A 76 -7.92 -7.91 -1.25
N LEU A 77 -7.44 -8.58 -2.30
CA LEU A 77 -8.14 -8.69 -3.57
C LEU A 77 -9.43 -9.51 -3.50
N LEU A 78 -9.61 -10.32 -2.44
CA LEU A 78 -10.81 -11.13 -2.23
C LEU A 78 -11.93 -10.37 -1.55
N SER A 79 -11.61 -9.37 -0.71
CA SER A 79 -12.61 -8.61 0.07
C SER A 79 -13.13 -7.34 -0.62
N GLY A 80 -12.76 -7.08 -1.88
CA GLY A 80 -13.22 -5.90 -2.62
C GLY A 80 -12.67 -4.56 -2.12
N GLU A 81 -13.39 -3.47 -2.45
CA GLU A 81 -12.96 -2.09 -2.17
C GLU A 81 -12.98 -1.74 -0.68
N ASP A 82 -13.95 -2.25 0.05
CA ASP A 82 -14.15 -1.89 1.45
C ASP A 82 -13.36 -2.77 2.43
N GLY A 83 -12.68 -3.80 1.94
CA GLY A 83 -11.92 -4.75 2.74
C GLY A 83 -12.76 -5.60 3.70
N VAL A 84 -14.11 -5.60 3.55
CA VAL A 84 -15.04 -6.33 4.41
C VAL A 84 -15.53 -7.58 3.72
N ALA A 85 -15.14 -8.73 4.24
CA ALA A 85 -15.54 -10.03 3.74
C ALA A 85 -17.04 -10.32 3.81
N GLY A 86 -17.59 -11.05 2.83
CA GLY A 86 -18.94 -11.56 2.84
C GLY A 86 -19.99 -10.60 2.27
N ASN A 87 -19.61 -9.64 1.48
CA ASN A 87 -20.52 -8.68 0.85
C ASN A 87 -20.56 -8.77 -0.70
N ALA A 88 -21.18 -7.81 -1.36
CA ALA A 88 -21.49 -7.89 -2.80
C ALA A 88 -20.32 -7.48 -3.72
N ASP A 89 -19.28 -6.85 -3.19
CA ASP A 89 -18.09 -6.42 -3.92
C ASP A 89 -16.88 -7.35 -3.73
N ASP A 90 -17.06 -8.46 -2.98
CA ASP A 90 -16.02 -9.48 -2.82
C ASP A 90 -15.52 -9.98 -4.19
N GLY A 91 -14.21 -9.94 -4.38
CA GLY A 91 -13.55 -10.32 -5.62
C GLY A 91 -13.77 -9.37 -6.80
N ASP A 92 -14.44 -8.23 -6.61
CA ASP A 92 -14.59 -7.21 -7.66
C ASP A 92 -13.35 -6.32 -7.72
N LEU A 93 -12.68 -6.31 -8.88
CA LEU A 93 -11.54 -5.42 -9.14
C LEU A 93 -11.96 -4.03 -9.64
N GLY A 94 -13.23 -3.68 -9.57
CA GLY A 94 -13.76 -2.40 -10.07
C GLY A 94 -13.07 -1.18 -9.47
N PHE A 95 -12.69 -1.23 -8.22
CA PHE A 95 -11.99 -0.16 -7.50
C PHE A 95 -10.55 0.07 -8.00
N LEU A 96 -9.88 -0.96 -8.50
CA LEU A 96 -8.55 -0.87 -9.11
C LEU A 96 -8.60 -0.53 -10.61
N MET A 97 -9.78 -0.54 -11.23
CA MET A 97 -9.96 -0.38 -12.65
C MET A 97 -10.78 0.85 -12.98
N THR A 98 -10.35 1.64 -13.95
CA THR A 98 -11.11 2.80 -14.42
C THR A 98 -12.33 2.38 -15.24
N GLY A 99 -13.50 2.90 -14.91
CA GLY A 99 -14.79 2.64 -15.57
C GLY A 99 -15.63 1.58 -14.85
N ALA A 100 -16.92 1.52 -15.14
CA ALA A 100 -17.84 0.55 -14.57
C ALA A 100 -17.84 -0.75 -15.37
N ALA A 101 -17.93 -1.88 -14.68
CA ALA A 101 -18.13 -3.19 -15.30
C ALA A 101 -19.58 -3.34 -15.87
N PRO A 102 -19.80 -4.09 -16.97
CA PRO A 102 -18.76 -4.70 -17.82
C PRO A 102 -18.01 -3.68 -18.68
N TRP A 103 -16.70 -3.91 -18.87
CA TRP A 103 -15.84 -3.01 -19.64
C TRP A 103 -15.90 -3.37 -21.12
N ASP A 104 -16.07 -2.36 -21.97
CA ASP A 104 -16.08 -2.56 -23.44
C ASP A 104 -14.68 -2.89 -23.96
N LEU A 105 -14.59 -3.88 -24.86
CA LEU A 105 -13.34 -4.22 -25.56
C LEU A 105 -12.94 -3.11 -26.53
N ASP A 106 -13.94 -2.51 -27.19
CA ASP A 106 -13.77 -1.44 -28.15
C ASP A 106 -14.92 -0.42 -28.09
N ALA A 107 -14.79 0.68 -28.84
CA ALA A 107 -15.80 1.73 -28.88
C ALA A 107 -17.14 1.31 -29.50
N SER A 108 -17.25 0.10 -30.08
CA SER A 108 -18.52 -0.40 -30.66
C SER A 108 -19.49 -0.92 -29.59
N GLY A 109 -18.99 -1.29 -28.41
CA GLY A 109 -19.77 -1.90 -27.35
C GLY A 109 -20.36 -3.28 -27.69
N GLN A 110 -19.90 -3.90 -28.79
CA GLN A 110 -20.38 -5.22 -29.21
C GLN A 110 -19.82 -6.35 -28.34
N TYR A 111 -18.60 -6.13 -27.84
CA TYR A 111 -17.89 -7.07 -27.00
C TYR A 111 -17.46 -6.38 -25.73
N SER A 112 -17.74 -7.00 -24.61
CA SER A 112 -17.39 -6.50 -23.28
C SER A 112 -16.89 -7.64 -22.40
N TYR A 113 -16.33 -7.30 -21.25
CA TYR A 113 -15.85 -8.29 -20.29
C TYR A 113 -16.12 -7.85 -18.87
N ASN A 114 -16.21 -8.84 -17.98
CA ASN A 114 -16.21 -8.68 -16.54
C ASN A 114 -15.07 -9.48 -15.94
N ILE A 115 -14.60 -9.10 -14.75
CA ILE A 115 -13.49 -9.74 -14.05
C ILE A 115 -13.90 -10.00 -12.61
N GLU A 116 -13.49 -11.15 -12.11
CA GLU A 116 -13.69 -11.58 -10.72
C GLU A 116 -12.39 -12.20 -10.20
N VAL A 117 -12.08 -11.99 -8.93
CA VAL A 117 -11.04 -12.68 -8.19
C VAL A 117 -11.70 -13.72 -7.30
N LEU A 118 -11.18 -14.92 -7.29
CA LEU A 118 -11.69 -16.04 -6.52
C LEU A 118 -10.55 -16.70 -5.76
N ASP A 119 -10.86 -17.22 -4.59
CA ASP A 119 -9.97 -18.12 -3.88
C ASP A 119 -9.95 -19.49 -4.58
N ASP A 120 -8.81 -20.16 -4.65
CA ASP A 120 -8.65 -21.44 -5.32
C ASP A 120 -8.95 -22.65 -4.41
N ASP A 121 -8.98 -22.46 -3.08
CA ASP A 121 -9.29 -23.51 -2.12
C ASP A 121 -10.77 -23.54 -1.70
N ASP A 122 -11.56 -22.62 -2.20
CA ASP A 122 -12.98 -22.64 -2.06
C ASP A 122 -13.66 -23.75 -2.87
N SER A 123 -14.61 -24.39 -2.23
CA SER A 123 -15.50 -25.34 -2.90
C SER A 123 -16.54 -24.68 -3.79
N GLU A 124 -16.34 -23.43 -4.18
CA GLU A 124 -17.27 -22.75 -5.04
C GLU A 124 -17.27 -23.34 -6.44
N LEU A 125 -18.46 -23.53 -6.92
CA LEU A 125 -18.73 -24.06 -8.23
C LEU A 125 -18.32 -23.01 -9.26
N TYR A 126 -17.27 -23.26 -10.01
CA TYR A 126 -16.95 -22.53 -11.22
C TYR A 126 -18.14 -22.61 -12.18
N ASN A 127 -19.00 -21.59 -12.22
CA ASN A 127 -20.23 -21.60 -13.00
C ASN A 127 -21.22 -22.74 -12.70
N GLY A 128 -21.31 -23.20 -11.47
CA GLY A 128 -22.09 -24.39 -11.19
C GLY A 128 -21.40 -25.69 -11.60
N VAL A 129 -20.12 -25.62 -11.99
CA VAL A 129 -19.27 -26.79 -12.28
C VAL A 129 -18.15 -26.81 -11.27
N ASP A 130 -18.15 -27.83 -10.45
CA ASP A 130 -17.04 -28.14 -9.57
C ASP A 130 -15.83 -28.52 -10.47
N LEU A 131 -14.79 -27.67 -10.47
CA LEU A 131 -13.58 -27.96 -11.23
C LEU A 131 -12.84 -29.19 -10.68
N GLY A 132 -13.15 -29.56 -9.45
CA GLY A 132 -12.50 -30.67 -8.77
C GLY A 132 -11.00 -30.49 -8.58
N ASP A 133 -10.45 -31.16 -7.59
CA ASP A 133 -9.04 -31.04 -7.17
C ASP A 133 -8.03 -31.29 -8.31
N ALA A 134 -8.36 -32.18 -9.25
CA ALA A 134 -7.46 -32.50 -10.35
C ALA A 134 -7.32 -31.37 -11.38
N GLN A 135 -8.38 -30.60 -11.64
CA GLN A 135 -8.33 -29.46 -12.57
C GLN A 135 -7.65 -28.27 -11.92
N LEU A 136 -7.97 -27.96 -10.68
CA LEU A 136 -7.33 -26.89 -9.91
C LEU A 136 -5.82 -27.18 -9.74
N THR A 137 -5.46 -28.43 -9.44
CA THR A 137 -4.05 -28.85 -9.37
C THR A 137 -3.35 -28.71 -10.72
N ALA A 138 -4.02 -29.05 -11.83
CA ALA A 138 -3.47 -28.90 -13.17
C ALA A 138 -3.24 -27.43 -13.56
N MET A 139 -4.03 -26.51 -13.01
CA MET A 139 -3.87 -25.05 -13.13
C MET A 139 -2.82 -24.48 -12.19
N GLY A 140 -2.28 -25.28 -11.25
CA GLY A 140 -1.35 -24.84 -10.23
C GLY A 140 -2.01 -24.46 -8.91
N GLY A 141 -3.34 -24.60 -8.78
CA GLY A 141 -4.10 -24.43 -7.56
C GLY A 141 -4.07 -25.66 -6.66
N GLU A 142 -4.37 -25.48 -5.39
CA GLU A 142 -4.52 -26.56 -4.41
C GLU A 142 -6.00 -26.92 -4.31
N GLY A 143 -6.47 -27.90 -5.00
CA GLY A 143 -7.88 -28.30 -4.91
C GLY A 143 -8.37 -28.46 -3.47
N ALA A 144 -9.65 -28.31 -3.26
CA ALA A 144 -10.36 -28.29 -1.97
C ALA A 144 -10.14 -29.50 -1.05
N GLY A 145 -9.30 -30.44 -1.44
CA GLY A 145 -8.99 -31.67 -0.69
C GLY A 145 -7.58 -31.75 -0.11
N ALA A 146 -6.65 -30.85 -0.50
CA ALA A 146 -5.23 -31.03 -0.21
C ALA A 146 -4.87 -30.86 1.27
N ALA A 147 -5.66 -30.19 2.06
CA ALA A 147 -5.38 -29.94 3.48
C ALA A 147 -6.44 -30.45 4.47
N GLY A 148 -7.51 -31.07 4.01
CA GLY A 148 -8.52 -31.69 4.87
C GLY A 148 -9.41 -30.73 5.67
N ALA A 149 -9.33 -29.46 5.45
CA ALA A 149 -10.22 -28.46 6.03
C ALA A 149 -10.67 -27.52 4.92
N LYS A 150 -11.95 -27.57 4.56
CA LYS A 150 -12.59 -26.47 3.86
C LYS A 150 -12.49 -25.27 4.76
N VAL A 151 -11.80 -24.23 4.34
CA VAL A 151 -11.88 -22.94 5.01
C VAL A 151 -13.20 -22.31 4.57
N PRO A 152 -14.12 -22.02 5.49
CA PRO A 152 -15.45 -21.56 5.11
C PRO A 152 -15.51 -20.07 4.72
N ASP A 153 -14.39 -19.43 4.52
CA ASP A 153 -14.31 -18.00 4.25
C ASP A 153 -13.65 -17.73 2.90
N PRO A 154 -14.46 -17.50 1.82
CA PRO A 154 -13.93 -17.25 0.48
C PRO A 154 -13.14 -15.94 0.34
N SER A 155 -13.16 -15.12 1.34
CA SER A 155 -12.47 -13.82 1.34
C SER A 155 -11.06 -13.88 1.95
N VAL A 156 -10.62 -15.05 2.44
CA VAL A 156 -9.32 -15.22 3.09
C VAL A 156 -8.49 -16.25 2.34
N ASP A 157 -7.52 -15.80 1.58
CA ASP A 157 -6.51 -16.65 0.93
C ASP A 157 -5.59 -17.29 2.00
N HIS A 158 -5.63 -18.62 2.13
CA HIS A 158 -4.82 -19.37 3.09
C HIS A 158 -3.62 -20.07 2.45
N ASN A 159 -3.55 -20.10 1.11
CA ASN A 159 -2.52 -20.86 0.39
C ASN A 159 -1.67 -20.03 -0.58
N THR A 160 -1.90 -18.71 -0.59
CA THR A 160 -1.21 -17.75 -1.47
C THR A 160 -1.49 -17.95 -2.96
N ARG A 161 -2.67 -18.47 -3.31
CA ARG A 161 -3.10 -18.68 -4.69
C ARG A 161 -4.48 -18.12 -4.94
N LEU A 162 -4.59 -17.30 -5.97
CA LEU A 162 -5.83 -16.67 -6.40
C LEU A 162 -6.16 -17.06 -7.82
N ILE A 163 -7.44 -17.04 -8.17
CA ILE A 163 -7.92 -17.25 -9.52
C ILE A 163 -8.51 -15.96 -10.06
N LEU A 164 -7.90 -15.43 -11.13
CA LEU A 164 -8.53 -14.37 -11.92
C LEU A 164 -9.42 -15.00 -12.97
N ARG A 165 -10.71 -14.65 -12.96
CA ARG A 165 -11.70 -15.07 -13.96
C ARG A 165 -12.20 -13.88 -14.74
N ALA A 166 -12.01 -13.90 -16.06
CA ALA A 166 -12.62 -12.94 -16.96
C ALA A 166 -13.74 -13.59 -17.76
N THR A 167 -14.91 -12.98 -17.79
CA THR A 167 -16.06 -13.37 -18.59
C THR A 167 -16.21 -12.39 -19.74
N GLY A 168 -16.02 -12.86 -20.96
CA GLY A 168 -16.23 -12.08 -22.17
C GLY A 168 -17.66 -12.28 -22.72
N PHE A 169 -18.27 -11.19 -23.10
CA PHE A 169 -19.62 -11.13 -23.65
C PHE A 169 -19.58 -10.71 -25.12
N GLY A 170 -20.41 -11.31 -25.93
CA GLY A 170 -20.56 -10.97 -27.34
C GLY A 170 -22.04 -10.94 -27.77
N PRO A 171 -22.30 -10.63 -29.05
CA PRO A 171 -23.67 -10.63 -29.60
C PRO A 171 -24.38 -11.96 -29.42
N GLN A 172 -25.71 -11.93 -29.39
CA GLN A 172 -26.59 -13.12 -29.23
C GLN A 172 -26.34 -13.92 -27.95
N ASN A 173 -25.96 -13.26 -26.83
CA ASN A 173 -25.62 -13.88 -25.56
C ASN A 173 -24.45 -14.87 -25.63
N THR A 174 -23.51 -14.63 -26.52
CA THR A 174 -22.27 -15.39 -26.55
C THR A 174 -21.45 -15.05 -25.30
N ILE A 175 -21.08 -16.07 -24.54
CA ILE A 175 -20.30 -15.93 -23.30
C ILE A 175 -19.10 -16.85 -23.41
N VAL A 176 -17.92 -16.34 -23.10
CA VAL A 176 -16.66 -17.10 -23.00
C VAL A 176 -15.99 -16.73 -21.68
N ARG A 177 -15.51 -17.72 -20.95
CA ARG A 177 -14.76 -17.51 -19.71
C ARG A 177 -13.33 -17.95 -19.85
N VAL A 178 -12.43 -17.13 -19.36
CA VAL A 178 -10.99 -17.40 -19.28
C VAL A 178 -10.56 -17.19 -17.85
N SER A 179 -9.85 -18.14 -17.28
CA SER A 179 -9.35 -18.06 -15.92
C SER A 179 -7.85 -18.25 -15.88
N ARG A 180 -7.19 -17.57 -14.96
CA ARG A 180 -5.76 -17.71 -14.67
C ARG A 180 -5.53 -17.90 -13.20
N VAL A 181 -4.65 -18.80 -12.84
CA VAL A 181 -4.18 -18.96 -11.48
C VAL A 181 -3.00 -18.00 -11.27
N LEU A 182 -3.10 -17.18 -10.25
CA LEU A 182 -2.03 -16.33 -9.75
C LEU A 182 -1.45 -16.99 -8.50
N LEU A 183 -0.15 -17.20 -8.50
CA LEU A 183 0.60 -17.54 -7.30
C LEU A 183 1.06 -16.22 -6.65
N THR A 184 0.57 -15.97 -5.46
CA THR A 184 1.05 -14.88 -4.62
C THR A 184 2.33 -15.35 -3.93
N THR A 185 3.45 -14.76 -4.27
CA THR A 185 4.71 -15.02 -3.58
C THR A 185 4.94 -13.90 -2.59
N ILE A 186 4.94 -14.24 -1.31
CA ILE A 186 5.35 -13.34 -0.24
C ILE A 186 6.87 -13.26 -0.31
N ILE A 187 7.39 -12.13 -0.77
CA ILE A 187 8.83 -11.84 -0.69
C ILE A 187 9.03 -11.08 0.63
N PRO A 188 9.61 -11.72 1.65
CA PRO A 188 10.05 -10.95 2.78
C PRO A 188 11.13 -9.99 2.26
N ILE A 189 10.84 -8.70 2.21
CA ILE A 189 11.90 -7.71 2.02
C ILE A 189 12.74 -7.80 3.29
N PRO A 190 13.99 -8.28 3.20
CA PRO A 190 14.84 -8.34 4.39
C PRO A 190 14.91 -6.91 4.93
N GLY A 191 14.61 -6.77 6.21
CA GLY A 191 14.59 -5.49 6.88
C GLY A 191 15.84 -4.72 6.51
N THR A 192 15.66 -3.60 5.83
CA THR A 192 16.78 -2.74 5.43
C THR A 192 17.32 -2.13 6.72
N THR A 193 18.57 -2.40 7.03
CA THR A 193 19.23 -1.73 8.15
C THR A 193 19.40 -0.28 7.76
N VAL A 194 18.58 0.60 8.31
CA VAL A 194 18.70 2.03 8.09
C VAL A 194 19.93 2.50 8.84
N ASN A 195 21.00 2.79 8.13
CA ASN A 195 22.28 3.17 8.71
C ASN A 195 22.46 4.68 8.96
N PRO A 196 21.81 5.63 8.25
CA PRO A 196 21.97 7.05 8.55
C PRO A 196 21.39 7.45 9.90
N ALA A 197 22.01 8.46 10.52
CA ALA A 197 21.44 9.12 11.70
C ALA A 197 20.18 9.92 11.37
N ILE A 198 20.15 10.46 10.14
CA ILE A 198 18.98 11.13 9.55
C ILE A 198 18.73 10.53 8.17
N LEU A 199 17.51 10.03 7.97
CA LEU A 199 17.01 9.57 6.67
C LEU A 199 15.71 10.31 6.34
N VAL A 200 15.65 10.95 5.17
CA VAL A 200 14.50 11.70 4.71
C VAL A 200 14.07 11.20 3.32
N ASP A 201 12.81 10.85 3.16
CA ASP A 201 12.23 10.45 1.87
C ASP A 201 11.74 11.68 1.10
N GLY A 202 12.64 12.54 0.68
CA GLY A 202 12.35 13.78 -0.01
C GLY A 202 13.44 14.80 0.19
N ASP A 203 13.14 16.04 -0.15
CA ASP A 203 14.08 17.15 -0.05
C ASP A 203 14.30 17.55 1.41
N VAL A 204 15.53 17.95 1.74
CA VAL A 204 15.85 18.51 3.05
C VAL A 204 16.80 19.70 2.94
N ALA A 205 16.43 20.80 3.61
CA ALA A 205 17.26 22.00 3.70
C ALA A 205 17.85 22.16 5.11
N VAL A 206 19.15 22.16 5.20
CA VAL A 206 19.90 22.45 6.43
C VAL A 206 20.42 23.88 6.36
N THR A 207 19.74 24.79 7.06
CA THR A 207 20.08 26.23 7.06
C THR A 207 20.93 26.64 8.27
N GLY A 208 21.12 25.74 9.22
CA GLY A 208 21.86 25.95 10.45
C GLY A 208 23.20 25.23 10.49
N ASN A 209 23.90 25.35 11.61
CA ASN A 209 25.17 24.69 11.84
C ASN A 209 24.95 23.30 12.46
N ILE A 210 24.44 22.37 11.69
CA ILE A 210 24.21 21.01 12.17
C ILE A 210 25.52 20.30 12.55
N ARG A 211 25.46 19.48 13.60
CA ARG A 211 26.52 18.56 13.98
C ARG A 211 25.95 17.14 14.05
N LEU A 212 26.36 16.30 13.12
CA LEU A 212 26.07 14.88 13.13
C LEU A 212 27.29 14.12 13.61
N LEU A 213 27.20 13.60 14.82
CA LEU A 213 28.30 12.96 15.51
C LEU A 213 28.08 11.46 15.63
N THR A 214 29.15 10.72 15.75
CA THR A 214 29.17 9.28 15.97
C THR A 214 29.46 8.99 17.43
N GLN A 215 28.61 8.20 18.07
CA GLN A 215 28.93 7.69 19.42
C GLN A 215 29.78 6.42 19.30
N LEU A 216 31.02 6.48 19.77
CA LEU A 216 31.89 5.31 19.82
C LEU A 216 31.50 4.36 20.98
N PRO A 217 31.68 3.00 20.83
CA PRO A 217 32.48 2.32 19.81
C PRO A 217 31.66 1.53 18.79
N CYS A 218 31.19 2.13 17.74
CA CYS A 218 30.53 1.40 16.66
C CYS A 218 31.24 1.67 15.33
N PRO A 219 32.11 0.76 14.83
CA PRO A 219 32.91 0.99 13.63
C PRO A 219 32.10 1.14 12.34
N ALA A 220 30.82 0.85 12.35
CA ALA A 220 29.91 0.96 11.21
C ALA A 220 28.79 1.99 11.42
N CYS A 221 28.80 2.71 12.54
CA CYS A 221 27.77 3.67 12.92
C CYS A 221 28.30 5.08 12.77
N TYR A 222 28.11 5.66 11.61
CA TYR A 222 28.55 7.02 11.35
C TYR A 222 27.36 7.97 11.46
N GLY A 223 27.57 9.15 12.03
CA GLY A 223 26.60 10.24 12.04
C GLY A 223 26.36 10.76 10.63
N SER A 224 25.60 10.01 9.83
CA SER A 224 25.32 10.26 8.42
C SER A 224 23.95 10.88 8.20
N ILE A 225 23.81 11.64 7.12
CA ILE A 225 22.52 12.12 6.59
C ILE A 225 22.34 11.64 5.15
N HIS A 226 21.14 11.13 4.83
CA HIS A 226 20.73 10.81 3.48
C HIS A 226 19.36 11.40 3.17
N SER A 227 19.24 12.02 1.99
CA SER A 227 17.97 12.50 1.43
C SER A 227 17.67 11.72 0.15
N ASN A 228 16.47 11.17 0.02
CA ASN A 228 16.00 10.58 -1.25
C ASN A 228 15.65 11.64 -2.31
N GLY A 229 15.47 12.89 -1.91
CA GLY A 229 15.38 14.06 -2.78
C GLY A 229 16.70 14.84 -2.84
N ASP A 230 16.58 16.17 -2.80
CA ASP A 230 17.70 17.10 -2.77
C ASP A 230 18.19 17.32 -1.33
N LEU A 231 19.51 17.48 -1.17
CA LEU A 231 20.13 17.84 0.11
C LEU A 231 20.85 19.18 -0.01
N VAL A 232 20.34 20.18 0.71
CA VAL A 232 20.94 21.52 0.77
C VAL A 232 21.56 21.74 2.15
N LEU A 233 22.87 21.94 2.21
CA LEU A 233 23.64 22.21 3.44
C LEU A 233 24.18 23.65 3.39
N ASP A 234 23.36 24.64 3.75
CA ASP A 234 23.69 26.07 3.66
C ASP A 234 24.22 26.66 4.99
N GLY A 235 24.45 25.83 6.00
CA GLY A 235 25.03 26.26 7.28
C GLY A 235 26.52 26.63 7.16
N ASN A 236 26.94 27.62 7.96
CA ASN A 236 28.34 28.12 7.89
C ASN A 236 29.36 27.17 8.52
N ALA A 237 28.98 26.20 9.32
CA ALA A 237 29.87 25.25 10.00
C ALA A 237 29.14 23.93 10.28
N ALA A 238 28.53 23.35 9.25
CA ALA A 238 27.92 22.04 9.37
C ALA A 238 29.00 20.94 9.38
N VAL A 239 28.95 20.04 10.34
CA VAL A 239 29.92 18.93 10.51
C VAL A 239 29.15 17.62 10.49
N VAL A 240 29.56 16.71 9.61
CA VAL A 240 29.03 15.36 9.48
C VAL A 240 30.16 14.34 9.61
N GLU A 241 30.21 13.59 10.72
CA GLU A 241 31.24 12.55 10.94
C GLU A 241 31.04 11.29 10.07
N GLY A 242 29.96 11.23 9.29
CA GLY A 242 29.66 10.17 8.36
C GLY A 242 29.46 10.68 6.94
N ASP A 243 28.56 10.03 6.23
CA ASP A 243 28.22 10.37 4.85
C ASP A 243 27.16 11.50 4.81
N ALA A 244 27.27 12.41 3.83
CA ALA A 244 26.24 13.39 3.50
C ALA A 244 25.85 13.22 2.02
N THR A 245 24.76 12.51 1.76
CA THR A 245 24.39 12.05 0.42
C THR A 245 22.95 12.39 0.06
N ALA A 246 22.69 12.57 -1.24
CA ALA A 246 21.38 12.79 -1.79
C ALA A 246 21.15 11.89 -3.00
N SER A 247 19.90 11.49 -3.24
CA SER A 247 19.51 10.83 -4.50
C SER A 247 19.32 11.85 -5.62
N GLY A 248 18.82 13.05 -5.28
CA GLY A 248 18.74 14.21 -6.14
C GLY A 248 20.03 15.04 -6.16
N ASP A 249 19.87 16.34 -6.18
CA ASP A 249 20.98 17.29 -6.17
C ASP A 249 21.56 17.48 -4.76
N PHE A 250 22.86 17.68 -4.70
CA PHE A 250 23.58 17.99 -3.47
C PHE A 250 24.20 19.38 -3.56
N THR A 251 23.83 20.25 -2.64
CA THR A 251 24.41 21.59 -2.51
C THR A 251 24.95 21.80 -1.11
N ALA A 252 26.18 22.19 -0.99
CA ALA A 252 26.82 22.48 0.30
C ALA A 252 27.56 23.79 0.27
N ASN A 253 27.55 24.51 1.42
CA ASN A 253 28.39 25.69 1.63
C ASN A 253 29.86 25.29 1.62
N GLN A 254 30.73 26.21 1.20
CA GLN A 254 32.20 25.98 1.15
C GLN A 254 32.83 25.62 2.51
N ASN A 255 32.18 25.87 3.61
CA ASN A 255 32.65 25.57 4.96
C ASN A 255 32.06 24.28 5.53
N PHE A 256 31.33 23.51 4.70
CA PHE A 256 30.81 22.21 5.06
C PHE A 256 31.92 21.16 5.13
N GLU A 257 31.91 20.32 6.15
CA GLU A 257 32.85 19.21 6.32
C GLU A 257 32.05 17.90 6.53
N ALA A 258 32.36 16.90 5.69
CA ALA A 258 31.94 15.52 5.91
C ALA A 258 33.18 14.61 5.91
N GLU A 259 33.27 13.69 6.89
CA GLU A 259 34.39 12.72 6.95
C GLU A 259 34.18 11.56 5.96
N GLY A 260 32.93 11.26 5.61
CA GLY A 260 32.56 10.19 4.69
C GLY A 260 32.33 10.66 3.25
N LYS A 261 31.41 9.95 2.56
CA LYS A 261 31.01 10.31 1.19
C LYS A 261 30.14 11.55 1.21
N GLN A 262 30.27 12.36 0.17
CA GLN A 262 29.42 13.53 -0.02
C GLN A 262 29.02 13.67 -1.49
N GLY A 263 27.80 14.10 -1.77
CA GLY A 263 27.32 14.38 -3.12
C GLY A 263 25.90 13.93 -3.41
N GLY A 264 25.43 14.26 -4.61
CA GLY A 264 24.14 13.85 -5.17
C GLY A 264 24.26 12.69 -6.14
N GLY A 265 23.10 12.19 -6.60
CA GLY A 265 22.99 11.09 -7.57
C GLY A 265 23.26 9.71 -6.97
N TYR A 266 23.19 9.55 -5.67
CA TYR A 266 23.23 8.23 -5.01
C TYR A 266 21.89 7.51 -5.19
N SER A 267 21.92 6.17 -5.06
CA SER A 267 20.68 5.40 -5.07
C SER A 267 19.81 5.77 -3.87
N SER A 268 18.50 5.87 -4.09
CA SER A 268 17.54 6.05 -3.01
C SER A 268 17.64 4.91 -2.00
N VAL A 269 17.44 5.25 -0.74
CA VAL A 269 17.36 4.32 0.39
C VAL A 269 15.88 4.08 0.66
N ASN A 270 15.47 2.82 0.73
CA ASN A 270 14.08 2.52 1.09
C ASN A 270 13.80 3.06 2.50
N VAL A 271 12.89 4.02 2.61
CA VAL A 271 12.39 4.55 3.88
C VAL A 271 11.22 3.67 4.31
N PRO A 272 11.24 3.16 5.55
CA PRO A 272 10.13 2.35 6.03
C PRO A 272 8.84 3.17 6.10
N GLU A 273 7.76 2.62 5.64
CA GLU A 273 6.44 3.14 5.95
C GLU A 273 6.10 2.76 7.40
N VAL A 274 5.96 3.76 8.24
CA VAL A 274 5.69 3.62 9.68
C VAL A 274 4.48 4.46 10.02
N THR A 275 3.49 3.84 10.62
CA THR A 275 2.28 4.51 11.11
C THR A 275 2.22 4.44 12.64
N THR A 276 1.41 5.28 13.25
CA THR A 276 1.19 5.24 14.70
C THR A 276 0.57 3.92 15.15
N ASP A 277 -0.22 3.26 14.31
CA ASP A 277 -0.85 1.97 14.59
C ASP A 277 0.18 0.84 14.76
N ASP A 278 1.31 0.89 14.05
CA ASP A 278 2.40 -0.09 14.19
C ASP A 278 3.01 -0.10 15.59
N TYR A 279 2.85 1.00 16.34
CA TYR A 279 3.40 1.19 17.67
C TYR A 279 2.34 1.34 18.77
N ALA A 280 1.07 1.15 18.47
CA ALA A 280 0.00 1.24 19.46
C ALA A 280 0.23 0.29 20.65
N ASP A 281 0.81 -0.89 20.41
CA ASP A 281 1.06 -1.92 21.43
C ASP A 281 2.11 -1.52 22.47
N ILE A 282 2.99 -0.56 22.21
CA ILE A 282 3.93 -0.07 23.21
C ILE A 282 3.31 0.94 24.16
N ALA A 283 2.11 1.46 23.86
CA ALA A 283 1.42 2.43 24.68
C ALA A 283 0.95 1.82 26.00
N GLN A 284 1.14 2.55 27.07
CA GLN A 284 0.59 2.25 28.39
C GLN A 284 -0.71 3.02 28.65
N TYR A 285 -0.80 4.19 28.02
CA TYR A 285 -1.89 5.15 28.20
C TYR A 285 -2.33 5.71 26.86
N ILE A 286 -3.62 6.03 26.76
CA ILE A 286 -4.21 6.71 25.61
C ILE A 286 -4.69 8.09 26.06
N LEU A 287 -4.22 9.11 25.36
CA LEU A 287 -4.70 10.48 25.47
C LEU A 287 -5.77 10.67 24.39
N ASN A 288 -7.04 10.54 24.80
CA ASN A 288 -8.15 10.50 23.86
C ASN A 288 -8.49 11.90 23.30
N ASP A 289 -9.08 11.95 22.13
CA ASP A 289 -9.55 13.15 21.42
C ASP A 289 -10.63 13.96 22.17
N ASN A 290 -11.24 13.33 23.17
CA ASN A 290 -12.24 13.97 24.04
C ASN A 290 -11.66 14.56 25.35
N GLY A 291 -10.34 14.61 25.50
CA GLY A 291 -9.67 15.16 26.65
C GLY A 291 -9.60 14.21 27.85
N THR A 292 -9.95 12.94 27.69
CA THR A 292 -9.81 11.93 28.76
C THR A 292 -8.52 11.14 28.62
N ILE A 293 -8.01 10.62 29.73
CA ILE A 293 -6.86 9.72 29.75
C ILE A 293 -7.35 8.34 30.15
N THR A 294 -6.99 7.33 29.35
CA THR A 294 -7.27 5.93 29.64
C THR A 294 -5.98 5.11 29.66
N TYR A 295 -6.02 3.94 30.29
CA TYR A 295 -5.00 2.92 30.08
C TYR A 295 -5.19 2.31 28.68
N ALA A 296 -4.16 1.68 28.12
CA ALA A 296 -4.24 0.99 26.83
C ALA A 296 -5.35 -0.08 26.73
N ASN A 297 -5.80 -0.61 27.88
CA ASN A 297 -6.93 -1.54 27.92
C ASN A 297 -8.32 -0.84 27.96
N GLY A 298 -8.38 0.47 27.76
CA GLY A 298 -9.60 1.27 27.75
C GLY A 298 -10.18 1.64 29.11
N LEU A 299 -9.56 1.22 30.22
CA LEU A 299 -10.03 1.60 31.56
C LEU A 299 -9.67 3.05 31.86
N PRO A 300 -10.58 3.86 32.48
CA PRO A 300 -10.29 5.23 32.83
C PRO A 300 -9.07 5.38 33.74
N CYS A 301 -8.17 6.29 33.41
CA CYS A 301 -7.05 6.68 34.23
C CYS A 301 -7.50 7.87 35.13
N ALA A 302 -8.04 7.58 36.29
CA ALA A 302 -8.53 8.58 37.26
C ALA A 302 -7.40 9.51 37.73
N VAL A 303 -7.77 10.66 38.31
CA VAL A 303 -6.81 11.58 38.96
C VAL A 303 -6.01 10.84 40.01
N GLY A 304 -4.67 10.93 39.91
CA GLY A 304 -3.74 10.21 40.78
C GLY A 304 -3.15 8.94 40.17
N CYS A 305 -3.59 8.51 38.97
CA CYS A 305 -2.83 7.52 38.21
C CYS A 305 -1.52 8.14 37.65
N PRO A 306 -0.49 7.33 37.36
CA PRO A 306 0.82 7.85 36.95
C PRO A 306 0.79 8.79 35.74
N ALA A 307 -0.11 8.58 34.79
CA ALA A 307 -0.26 9.43 33.60
C ALA A 307 -1.08 10.70 33.88
N ASN A 308 -2.03 10.66 34.79
CA ASN A 308 -2.94 11.77 35.09
C ASN A 308 -2.44 12.58 36.30
N THR A 309 -1.29 13.20 36.17
CA THR A 309 -0.64 14.04 37.19
C THR A 309 -1.15 15.49 37.20
N GLY A 310 -2.00 15.86 36.23
CA GLY A 310 -2.40 17.24 35.99
C GLY A 310 -1.37 18.04 35.15
N ALA A 311 -0.30 17.41 34.66
CA ALA A 311 0.64 18.05 33.76
C ALA A 311 0.11 18.16 32.32
N TRP A 312 -0.72 17.22 31.90
CA TRP A 312 -1.40 17.26 30.61
C TRP A 312 -2.64 18.17 30.67
N THR A 313 -2.76 19.02 29.70
CA THR A 313 -3.96 19.82 29.43
C THR A 313 -4.43 19.56 28.01
N PHE A 314 -5.73 19.43 27.81
CA PHE A 314 -6.34 19.21 26.51
C PHE A 314 -7.05 20.46 26.05
N SER A 315 -6.93 20.82 24.78
CA SER A 315 -7.69 21.85 24.13
C SER A 315 -8.15 21.40 22.74
N ASP A 316 -9.43 21.53 22.53
CA ASP A 316 -10.04 21.37 21.21
C ASP A 316 -10.71 22.70 20.86
N PRO A 317 -10.07 23.56 20.05
CA PRO A 317 -10.56 24.90 19.78
C PRO A 317 -11.86 24.91 18.98
N ASP A 318 -12.17 23.85 18.25
CA ASP A 318 -13.26 23.85 17.29
C ASP A 318 -14.50 23.08 17.76
N GLY A 319 -14.35 22.15 18.72
CA GLY A 319 -15.44 21.30 19.26
C GLY A 319 -16.16 20.49 18.18
N LEU A 320 -15.59 20.40 17.00
CA LEU A 320 -16.12 19.71 15.84
C LEU A 320 -15.30 18.44 15.64
N LEU A 321 -15.96 17.31 15.57
CA LEU A 321 -15.41 16.09 15.03
C LEU A 321 -14.99 16.34 13.57
N GLY A 322 -13.72 16.63 13.32
CA GLY A 322 -13.22 17.00 12.00
C GLY A 322 -11.69 17.03 11.96
N PRO A 323 -11.07 17.33 10.83
CA PRO A 323 -9.63 17.15 10.59
C PRO A 323 -8.69 18.03 11.42
N GLN A 324 -9.21 18.87 12.31
CA GLN A 324 -8.40 19.58 13.29
C GLN A 324 -8.43 18.81 14.62
N MET A 325 -7.53 17.88 14.74
CA MET A 325 -7.36 17.10 15.96
C MET A 325 -7.11 17.98 17.17
N GLY A 326 -7.69 17.62 18.33
CA GLY A 326 -7.43 18.27 19.60
C GLY A 326 -5.94 18.23 19.96
N THR A 327 -5.51 19.15 20.80
CA THR A 327 -4.09 19.28 21.20
C THR A 327 -3.89 18.97 22.68
N TRP A 328 -3.04 17.99 22.95
CA TRP A 328 -2.54 17.69 24.29
C TRP A 328 -1.28 18.49 24.58
N THR A 329 -1.26 19.25 25.66
CA THR A 329 -0.19 20.20 25.97
C THR A 329 0.45 19.95 27.33
N ILE A 330 1.78 20.04 27.38
CA ILE A 330 2.58 20.19 28.60
C ILE A 330 3.28 21.55 28.54
N SER A 331 2.97 22.43 29.49
CA SER A 331 3.60 23.77 29.57
C SER A 331 4.51 23.97 30.79
N GLY A 332 4.62 22.98 31.66
CA GLY A 332 5.37 23.05 32.90
C GLY A 332 6.77 22.42 32.85
N ASN A 333 7.39 22.32 34.03
CA ASN A 333 8.68 21.66 34.21
C ASN A 333 8.56 20.20 34.66
N THR A 334 7.35 19.65 34.66
CA THR A 334 7.07 18.27 35.05
C THR A 334 6.25 17.61 33.98
N ALA A 335 6.54 16.35 33.67
CA ALA A 335 5.75 15.50 32.81
C ALA A 335 5.63 14.10 33.41
N PRO A 336 4.54 13.36 33.16
CA PRO A 336 4.43 11.99 33.62
C PRO A 336 5.37 11.08 32.79
N ALA A 337 5.88 10.05 33.43
CA ALA A 337 6.59 8.97 32.73
C ALA A 337 5.57 7.98 32.16
N GLY A 338 5.90 7.38 31.01
CA GLY A 338 5.08 6.36 30.35
C GLY A 338 5.17 6.41 28.85
N SER A 339 4.55 5.44 28.19
CA SER A 339 4.32 5.44 26.75
C SER A 339 2.88 5.85 26.48
N PHE A 340 2.70 6.85 25.63
CA PHE A 340 1.42 7.47 25.35
C PHE A 340 1.05 7.33 23.87
N TYR A 341 -0.11 6.78 23.60
CA TYR A 341 -0.79 6.93 22.31
C TYR A 341 -1.68 8.16 22.40
N VAL A 342 -1.59 9.05 21.43
CA VAL A 342 -2.28 10.35 21.44
C VAL A 342 -3.18 10.47 20.22
N GLU A 343 -4.49 10.44 20.47
CA GLU A 343 -5.50 10.71 19.44
C GLU A 343 -5.56 12.23 19.21
N GLY A 344 -4.56 12.77 18.50
CA GLY A 344 -4.44 14.19 18.24
C GLY A 344 -3.00 14.71 18.22
N LYS A 345 -2.87 16.05 18.33
CA LYS A 345 -1.57 16.73 18.34
C LYS A 345 -0.97 16.79 19.75
N VAL A 346 0.37 16.88 19.81
CA VAL A 346 1.11 17.07 21.05
C VAL A 346 1.89 18.38 21.02
N SER A 347 1.80 19.17 22.09
CA SER A 347 2.60 20.39 22.27
C SER A 347 3.30 20.39 23.62
N ILE A 348 4.64 20.46 23.61
CA ILE A 348 5.47 20.57 24.82
C ILE A 348 6.25 21.86 24.78
N SER A 349 5.82 22.83 25.58
CA SER A 349 6.46 24.16 25.64
C SER A 349 7.29 24.40 26.89
N GLY A 350 7.22 23.49 27.86
CA GLY A 350 8.00 23.55 29.09
C GLY A 350 9.36 22.87 28.97
N SER A 351 10.06 22.81 30.09
CA SER A 351 11.35 22.11 30.20
C SER A 351 11.27 20.99 31.24
N PRO A 352 10.39 19.98 31.06
CA PRO A 352 10.21 18.94 32.04
C PRO A 352 11.46 18.06 32.16
N LYS A 353 11.83 17.78 33.40
CA LYS A 353 12.98 16.96 33.78
C LYS A 353 12.63 16.08 34.95
N GLY A 354 13.24 14.93 35.04
CA GLY A 354 13.12 14.04 36.21
C GLY A 354 13.90 14.52 37.44
N PRO A 355 13.79 13.81 38.55
CA PRO A 355 14.52 14.13 39.76
C PRO A 355 16.03 14.20 39.52
N GLY A 356 16.69 15.25 40.06
CA GLY A 356 18.12 15.45 39.88
C GLY A 356 18.54 15.80 38.49
N ASN A 357 17.66 16.41 37.67
CA ASN A 357 17.90 16.78 36.27
C ASN A 357 18.03 15.57 35.33
N SER A 358 17.50 14.39 35.72
CA SER A 358 17.52 13.21 34.86
C SER A 358 16.49 13.29 33.75
N ALA A 359 16.62 12.45 32.70
CA ALA A 359 15.61 12.30 31.67
C ALA A 359 14.34 11.61 32.21
N ILE A 360 13.18 12.08 31.78
CA ILE A 360 11.91 11.43 32.01
C ILE A 360 11.75 10.30 31.00
N LYS A 361 11.38 9.12 31.47
CA LYS A 361 11.10 7.97 30.60
C LYS A 361 9.72 8.15 29.96
N MET A 362 9.71 8.67 28.73
CA MET A 362 8.49 9.00 27.98
C MET A 362 8.65 8.60 26.53
N SER A 363 7.64 7.95 25.97
CA SER A 363 7.50 7.70 24.52
C SER A 363 6.16 8.25 24.06
N LEU A 364 6.13 8.91 22.89
CA LEU A 364 4.92 9.52 22.33
C LEU A 364 4.64 8.94 20.95
N ILE A 365 3.43 8.44 20.78
CA ILE A 365 2.89 7.96 19.51
C ILE A 365 1.67 8.84 19.24
N ALA A 366 1.72 9.74 18.27
CA ALA A 366 0.70 10.77 18.03
C ALA A 366 0.15 10.68 16.61
N GLU A 367 -1.17 10.55 16.48
CA GLU A 367 -1.87 10.60 15.17
C GLU A 367 -1.75 11.96 14.48
N GLY A 368 -1.47 13.02 15.20
CA GLY A 368 -1.19 14.35 14.67
C GLY A 368 0.22 14.81 15.01
N SER A 369 0.55 16.04 14.65
CA SER A 369 1.88 16.62 14.78
C SER A 369 2.38 16.67 16.24
N ILE A 370 3.69 16.52 16.41
CA ILE A 370 4.39 16.70 17.70
C ILE A 370 5.22 17.98 17.64
N SER A 371 4.97 18.92 18.57
CA SER A 371 5.70 20.18 18.69
C SER A 371 6.39 20.29 20.04
N ILE A 372 7.70 20.45 20.04
CA ILE A 372 8.53 20.62 21.24
C ILE A 372 9.29 21.93 21.12
N THR A 373 8.90 22.94 21.93
CA THR A 373 9.51 24.28 21.90
C THR A 373 10.33 24.63 23.14
N GLY A 374 10.26 23.80 24.16
CA GLY A 374 11.05 23.94 25.40
C GLY A 374 12.37 23.17 25.35
N SER A 375 12.96 22.94 26.51
CA SER A 375 14.18 22.18 26.68
C SER A 375 13.93 20.95 27.59
N PRO A 376 13.05 20.03 27.20
CA PRO A 376 12.76 18.84 27.98
C PRO A 376 13.96 17.87 27.96
N LYS A 377 14.00 16.99 28.97
CA LYS A 377 14.88 15.83 28.96
C LYS A 377 14.04 14.56 28.93
N PHE A 378 14.06 13.91 27.79
CA PHE A 378 13.33 12.68 27.55
C PHE A 378 14.25 11.53 27.16
N ALA A 379 13.90 10.34 27.62
CA ALA A 379 14.49 9.09 27.13
C ALA A 379 13.34 8.08 26.92
N PRO A 380 13.50 7.10 26.05
CA PRO A 380 12.45 6.15 25.77
C PRO A 380 11.96 5.45 27.01
N ASN A 381 10.65 5.24 27.11
CA ASN A 381 10.11 4.33 28.09
C ASN A 381 10.38 2.89 27.61
N ASN A 382 11.12 2.12 28.40
CA ASN A 382 11.54 0.77 28.00
C ASN A 382 10.47 -0.31 28.26
N VAL A 383 9.30 0.06 28.77
CA VAL A 383 8.22 -0.90 29.00
C VAL A 383 7.57 -1.23 27.66
N ASN A 384 7.65 -2.47 27.25
CA ASN A 384 7.18 -2.98 25.95
C ASN A 384 7.77 -2.26 24.71
N ASN A 385 8.90 -1.60 24.86
CA ASN A 385 9.52 -0.79 23.82
C ASN A 385 10.99 -1.24 23.57
N PRO A 386 11.17 -2.44 22.97
CA PRO A 386 12.51 -2.99 22.74
C PRO A 386 13.33 -2.18 21.73
N GLU A 387 12.67 -1.41 20.88
CA GLU A 387 13.29 -0.60 19.83
C GLU A 387 13.71 0.80 20.28
N ALA A 388 13.47 1.13 21.55
CA ALA A 388 13.75 2.45 22.11
C ALA A 388 13.08 3.59 21.32
N ILE A 389 11.84 3.41 20.91
CA ILE A 389 11.03 4.42 20.24
C ILE A 389 10.80 5.59 21.17
N MET A 390 11.12 6.79 20.66
CA MET A 390 10.89 8.04 21.40
C MET A 390 9.64 8.76 20.88
N PHE A 391 9.61 9.02 19.56
CA PHE A 391 8.47 9.65 18.91
C PHE A 391 8.08 8.88 17.65
N VAL A 392 6.79 8.69 17.46
CA VAL A 392 6.15 8.33 16.19
C VAL A 392 5.04 9.33 15.96
N THR A 393 4.97 9.91 14.78
CA THR A 393 3.90 10.85 14.44
C THR A 393 3.44 10.65 13.01
N ASP A 394 2.11 10.60 12.81
CA ASP A 394 1.52 10.58 11.48
C ASP A 394 1.46 12.01 10.86
N GLY A 395 1.72 13.04 11.65
CA GLY A 395 1.87 14.41 11.17
C GLY A 395 3.34 14.86 11.18
N ASP A 396 3.50 16.16 11.41
CA ASP A 396 4.80 16.85 11.45
C ASP A 396 5.51 16.72 12.80
N LEU A 397 6.83 16.83 12.77
CA LEU A 397 7.64 17.01 13.96
C LEU A 397 8.33 18.37 13.98
N PHE A 398 7.98 19.20 14.97
CA PHE A 398 8.69 20.43 15.27
C PHE A 398 9.54 20.29 16.52
N LEU A 399 10.88 20.43 16.38
CA LEU A 399 11.84 20.42 17.48
C LEU A 399 12.48 21.80 17.62
N GLY A 400 12.03 22.54 18.62
CA GLY A 400 12.67 23.78 19.06
C GLY A 400 13.37 23.58 20.40
N GLY A 401 14.16 24.53 20.80
CA GLY A 401 14.77 24.55 22.13
C GLY A 401 16.19 25.05 22.15
N THR A 402 16.75 25.09 23.33
CA THR A 402 18.15 25.48 23.56
C THR A 402 18.86 24.40 24.36
N THR A 403 20.10 24.06 23.98
CA THR A 403 20.96 23.17 24.76
C THR A 403 21.47 23.86 26.02
N ASP A 404 21.50 23.13 27.10
CA ASP A 404 22.40 23.41 28.19
C ASP A 404 23.73 22.69 27.87
N LEU A 405 24.77 23.45 27.56
CA LEU A 405 26.06 22.90 27.14
C LEU A 405 26.73 21.99 28.18
N ASP A 406 26.24 22.02 29.42
CA ASP A 406 26.76 21.20 30.52
C ASP A 406 26.03 19.85 30.66
N ASP A 407 25.01 19.56 29.80
CA ASP A 407 24.18 18.36 29.93
C ASP A 407 23.77 17.84 28.54
N PRO A 408 24.53 16.90 28.00
CA PRO A 408 24.61 16.62 26.57
C PRO A 408 23.40 15.90 25.96
N THR A 409 22.41 15.44 26.70
CA THR A 409 21.35 14.62 26.09
C THR A 409 19.96 15.12 26.47
N GLN A 410 19.31 15.84 25.59
CA GLN A 410 17.93 16.30 25.83
C GLN A 410 16.89 15.28 25.40
N ILE A 411 17.07 14.63 24.26
CA ILE A 411 16.17 13.64 23.71
C ILE A 411 16.99 12.43 23.26
N GLU A 412 16.63 11.24 23.73
CA GLU A 412 17.29 9.99 23.36
C GLU A 412 16.25 9.04 22.72
N GLY A 413 16.65 8.28 21.67
CA GLY A 413 15.82 7.22 21.10
C GLY A 413 15.65 7.29 19.59
N GLN A 414 14.66 6.57 19.07
CA GLN A 414 14.31 6.58 17.65
C GLN A 414 13.10 7.47 17.41
N ILE A 415 13.13 8.21 16.32
CA ILE A 415 12.07 9.13 15.90
C ILE A 415 11.63 8.75 14.48
N PHE A 416 10.32 8.57 14.31
CA PHE A 416 9.66 8.36 13.03
C PHE A 416 8.66 9.50 12.79
N VAL A 417 8.76 10.11 11.61
CA VAL A 417 7.90 11.22 11.20
C VAL A 417 7.31 10.86 9.84
N ARG A 418 6.00 10.84 9.74
CA ARG A 418 5.34 10.52 8.48
C ARG A 418 5.35 11.71 7.51
N GLU A 419 5.06 12.92 7.99
CA GLU A 419 5.06 14.10 7.14
C GLU A 419 6.42 14.80 7.13
N GLN A 420 6.57 15.97 7.74
CA GLN A 420 7.79 16.76 7.65
C GLN A 420 8.45 16.98 9.02
N ILE A 421 9.76 17.24 8.98
CA ILE A 421 10.52 17.64 10.16
C ILE A 421 10.99 19.08 10.06
N HIS A 422 10.81 19.82 11.14
CA HIS A 422 11.39 21.15 11.29
C HIS A 422 12.14 21.28 12.60
N THR A 423 13.41 21.66 12.53
CA THR A 423 14.15 21.97 13.76
C THR A 423 14.56 23.42 13.81
N GLN A 424 14.49 24.02 15.00
CA GLN A 424 14.88 25.40 15.26
C GLN A 424 15.57 25.51 16.63
N GLY A 425 16.49 26.46 16.78
CA GLY A 425 17.25 26.58 18.03
C GLY A 425 18.45 25.63 18.05
N ASN A 426 18.74 25.09 19.23
CA ASN A 426 19.90 24.19 19.41
C ASN A 426 19.43 22.88 20.09
N PRO A 427 18.54 22.11 19.50
CA PRO A 427 18.14 20.84 20.10
C PRO A 427 19.31 19.86 20.09
N GLU A 428 19.41 19.06 21.14
CA GLU A 428 20.35 17.97 21.22
C GLU A 428 19.60 16.65 21.25
N PHE A 429 19.96 15.77 20.32
CA PHE A 429 19.31 14.48 20.14
C PHE A 429 20.35 13.36 20.05
N GLN A 430 20.09 12.26 20.72
CA GLN A 430 20.93 11.07 20.66
C GLN A 430 20.09 9.91 20.11
N GLY A 431 20.33 9.55 18.85
CA GLY A 431 19.55 8.46 18.25
C GLY A 431 19.49 8.52 16.73
N ARG A 432 18.30 8.27 16.21
CA ARG A 432 18.03 8.21 14.78
C ARG A 432 16.73 8.93 14.45
N ILE A 433 16.69 9.61 13.32
CA ILE A 433 15.51 10.29 12.80
C ILE A 433 15.22 9.75 11.40
N ILE A 434 14.00 9.28 11.18
CA ILE A 434 13.50 8.80 9.89
C ILE A 434 12.25 9.62 9.56
N VAL A 435 12.23 10.21 8.35
CA VAL A 435 11.15 11.04 7.85
C VAL A 435 10.66 10.49 6.53
N GLN A 436 9.38 10.14 6.43
CA GLN A 436 8.77 9.56 5.23
C GLN A 436 8.42 10.62 4.19
N ASN A 437 8.25 11.88 4.60
CA ASN A 437 7.87 13.00 3.71
C ASN A 437 6.60 12.71 2.89
N ASP A 438 5.62 12.13 3.55
CA ASP A 438 4.32 11.83 2.96
C ASP A 438 3.49 13.12 2.71
N ALA A 439 2.27 12.98 2.20
CA ALA A 439 1.41 14.12 1.93
C ALA A 439 1.26 15.02 3.16
N ASN A 440 1.32 16.34 2.94
CA ASN A 440 1.22 17.34 4.00
C ASN A 440 -0.26 17.61 4.36
N ASP A 441 -0.86 16.70 5.12
CA ASP A 441 -2.27 16.75 5.51
C ASP A 441 -2.51 17.73 6.67
N PHE A 442 -1.53 17.92 7.55
CA PHE A 442 -1.64 18.77 8.72
C PHE A 442 -1.19 20.22 8.48
N ASN A 443 -0.38 20.48 7.45
CA ASN A 443 0.13 21.80 7.05
C ASN A 443 0.78 22.63 8.19
N ASP A 444 1.28 21.94 9.23
CA ASP A 444 1.96 22.60 10.34
C ASP A 444 3.41 22.96 9.96
N VAL A 445 4.04 22.11 9.15
CA VAL A 445 5.34 22.30 8.51
C VAL A 445 5.22 21.91 7.03
N THR A 446 5.74 22.71 6.13
CA THR A 446 5.57 22.51 4.68
C THR A 446 6.83 22.01 3.98
N GLU A 447 7.97 21.97 4.67
CA GLU A 447 9.27 21.57 4.12
C GLU A 447 10.14 20.94 5.20
N ASN A 448 10.87 19.89 4.87
CA ASN A 448 11.89 19.35 5.77
C ASN A 448 13.02 20.34 5.93
N SER A 449 13.14 20.92 7.10
CA SER A 449 14.15 21.92 7.37
C SER A 449 14.85 21.72 8.72
N ILE A 450 16.18 21.81 8.69
CA ILE A 450 17.01 21.69 9.88
C ILE A 450 17.71 23.03 10.09
N GLY A 451 17.12 23.86 10.96
CA GLY A 451 17.63 25.19 11.32
C GLY A 451 18.29 25.19 12.68
N GLY A 452 18.98 26.32 13.01
CA GLY A 452 19.65 26.47 14.28
C GLY A 452 21.02 25.80 14.36
N THR A 453 21.37 25.24 15.52
CA THR A 453 22.64 24.51 15.73
C THR A 453 22.34 23.15 16.40
N PRO A 454 21.52 22.31 15.78
CA PRO A 454 21.22 21.02 16.37
C PRO A 454 22.46 20.12 16.42
N THR A 455 22.59 19.38 17.50
CA THR A 455 23.59 18.32 17.63
C THR A 455 22.86 16.97 17.67
N ILE A 456 23.12 16.12 16.70
CA ILE A 456 22.56 14.79 16.60
C ILE A 456 23.68 13.79 16.71
N THR A 457 23.68 13.01 17.78
CA THR A 457 24.66 11.96 18.02
C THR A 457 24.05 10.62 17.67
N TYR A 458 24.56 9.96 16.66
CA TYR A 458 24.11 8.63 16.30
C TYR A 458 24.55 7.61 17.33
N ASN A 459 23.58 6.97 17.97
CA ASN A 459 23.83 5.93 18.96
C ASN A 459 23.68 4.54 18.32
N GLY A 460 24.78 3.95 17.88
CA GLY A 460 24.79 2.61 17.28
C GLY A 460 24.51 1.46 18.26
N THR A 461 24.27 1.73 19.54
CA THR A 461 23.81 0.73 20.51
C THR A 461 22.28 0.62 20.56
N LEU A 462 21.56 1.59 19.97
CA LEU A 462 20.12 1.44 19.78
C LEU A 462 19.87 0.23 18.89
N PRO A 463 18.83 -0.56 19.16
CA PRO A 463 18.46 -1.64 18.31
C PRO A 463 18.40 -1.16 16.87
N ASN A 464 18.98 -1.93 15.94
CA ASN A 464 18.77 -1.64 14.54
C ASN A 464 17.26 -1.73 14.32
N TYR A 465 16.66 -0.65 13.80
CA TYR A 465 15.30 -0.75 13.32
C TYR A 465 15.32 -1.79 12.19
N VAL A 466 14.85 -2.96 12.51
CA VAL A 466 14.48 -3.95 11.51
C VAL A 466 13.08 -3.51 11.11
N ILE A 467 12.96 -2.88 9.95
CA ILE A 467 11.65 -2.71 9.31
C ILE A 467 10.99 -4.07 9.42
N PRO A 468 9.79 -4.20 10.05
CA PRO A 468 9.05 -5.45 9.97
C PRO A 468 9.08 -5.86 8.51
N PRO A 469 9.38 -7.12 8.18
CA PRO A 469 9.43 -7.53 6.79
C PRO A 469 8.11 -7.12 6.16
N THR A 470 8.12 -6.05 5.38
CA THR A 470 6.97 -5.70 4.56
C THR A 470 6.81 -6.86 3.61
N THR A 471 5.67 -7.47 3.61
CA THR A 471 5.33 -8.54 2.70
C THR A 471 5.02 -7.90 1.35
N GLU A 472 5.99 -7.92 0.43
CA GLU A 472 5.70 -7.59 -0.94
C GLU A 472 5.02 -8.79 -1.59
N TYR A 473 3.79 -8.59 -2.05
CA TYR A 473 3.06 -9.62 -2.78
C TYR A 473 3.43 -9.53 -4.26
N THR A 474 4.09 -10.56 -4.78
CA THR A 474 4.33 -10.69 -6.21
C THR A 474 3.36 -11.72 -6.78
N TYR A 475 2.60 -11.31 -7.78
CA TYR A 475 1.61 -12.18 -8.44
C TYR A 475 2.20 -12.80 -9.70
N ASN A 476 2.43 -14.11 -9.68
CA ASN A 476 2.94 -14.86 -10.82
C ASN A 476 1.85 -15.71 -11.44
N VAL A 477 1.66 -15.60 -12.76
CA VAL A 477 0.73 -16.46 -13.49
C VAL A 477 1.33 -17.88 -13.61
N THR A 478 0.65 -18.88 -13.06
CA THR A 478 1.11 -20.27 -13.07
C THR A 478 0.30 -21.19 -13.97
N GLY A 479 -0.92 -20.79 -14.33
CA GLY A 479 -1.78 -21.59 -15.20
C GLY A 479 -2.90 -20.77 -15.84
N TRP A 480 -3.59 -21.36 -16.83
CA TRP A 480 -4.80 -20.79 -17.40
C TRP A 480 -5.73 -21.87 -17.92
N ILE A 481 -7.04 -21.62 -17.96
CA ILE A 481 -8.05 -22.50 -18.51
C ILE A 481 -9.12 -21.66 -19.23
N GLU A 482 -9.68 -22.23 -20.30
CA GLU A 482 -10.81 -21.68 -21.07
C GLU A 482 -12.04 -22.56 -20.86
N GLN A 483 -13.19 -21.96 -20.60
CA GLN A 483 -14.50 -22.62 -20.40
C GLN A 483 -15.58 -22.03 -21.31
#